data_a74fcf541362b0d7cdfe1eac218f3e79
#
_entry.id   a74fcf541362b0d7cdfe1eac218f3e79
#
_cell.length_a   1.000
_cell.length_b   1.000
_cell.length_c   1.000
_cell.angle_alpha   90.00
_cell.angle_beta   90.00
_cell.angle_gamma   90.00
#
_symmetry.space_group_name_H-M   'P 1'
#
loop_
_entity.id
_entity.type
_entity.pdbx_description
1 polymer ?
#
loop_
_entity_poly.entity_id
_entity_poly.type
_entity_poly.pdbx_seq_one_letter_code
_entity_poly.pdbx_strand_id
1 'polypeptide(L)'
;MGKDVRALAGRAWETAHRAANSAGVELRPLDRVGDADAILRIMEATWGGHEPFPREMLRALADSGNVPYGALAGTEAIGYVLSWAGVEPADGLHVHSHMLATLPDRRYAGVGYALKLAQRAQALEQGIALVRWTFDPLVARNAYLNLHKLGGIADRFGRDFYGPMSDALNEGERSDRFTVRWDLEREPGPRRVQASEVVLAAAGEHPGEVASPVGRSVLVEVPREYSDLRERDRDLALRWRDASAGAIERCLRAEMVAVGFDLERSAYVFAAREDVPA
;
A
#
# COMPACT_ATOMS: atom_id res chain seq x y z
N MET A 1 27.35 -2.62 -8.82
CA MET A 1 26.05 -2.25 -9.39
C MET A 1 26.20 -2.11 -10.89
N GLY A 2 25.53 -2.96 -11.69
CA GLY A 2 25.64 -2.99 -13.15
C GLY A 2 25.11 -1.71 -13.79
N LYS A 3 25.57 -1.41 -15.04
CA LYS A 3 25.12 -0.23 -15.81
C LYS A 3 23.59 -0.19 -16.00
N ASP A 4 22.96 -1.36 -16.11
CA ASP A 4 21.52 -1.48 -16.32
C ASP A 4 20.69 -1.05 -15.08
N VAL A 5 21.14 -1.39 -13.86
CA VAL A 5 20.47 -1.00 -12.61
C VAL A 5 20.55 0.51 -12.39
N ARG A 6 21.68 1.14 -12.72
CA ARG A 6 21.80 2.61 -12.65
C ARG A 6 20.89 3.33 -13.65
N ALA A 7 20.79 2.81 -14.86
CA ALA A 7 19.90 3.36 -15.87
C ALA A 7 18.42 3.22 -15.47
N LEU A 8 18.05 2.10 -14.82
CA LEU A 8 16.72 1.88 -14.30
C LEU A 8 16.38 2.86 -13.16
N ALA A 9 17.30 3.05 -12.21
CA ALA A 9 17.13 4.02 -11.12
C ALA A 9 16.96 5.45 -11.65
N GLY A 10 17.73 5.86 -12.65
CA GLY A 10 17.58 7.17 -13.30
C GLY A 10 16.18 7.38 -13.90
N ARG A 11 15.67 6.41 -14.67
CA ARG A 11 14.29 6.47 -15.21
C ARG A 11 13.24 6.47 -14.11
N ALA A 12 13.48 5.75 -13.02
CA ALA A 12 12.57 5.74 -11.88
C ALA A 12 12.48 7.12 -11.22
N TRP A 13 13.60 7.83 -11.06
CA TRP A 13 13.62 9.21 -10.58
C TRP A 13 12.91 10.17 -11.51
N GLU A 14 13.12 10.07 -12.83
CA GLU A 14 12.38 10.88 -13.80
C GLU A 14 10.85 10.69 -13.66
N THR A 15 10.43 9.43 -13.45
CA THR A 15 9.02 9.11 -13.26
C THR A 15 8.47 9.66 -11.94
N ALA A 16 9.25 9.57 -10.86
CA ALA A 16 8.92 10.15 -9.56
C ALA A 16 8.78 11.67 -9.62
N HIS A 17 9.72 12.37 -10.27
CA HIS A 17 9.70 13.81 -10.41
C HIS A 17 8.53 14.28 -11.30
N ARG A 18 8.19 13.56 -12.38
CA ARG A 18 6.99 13.89 -13.18
C ARG A 18 5.71 13.77 -12.35
N ALA A 19 5.59 12.71 -11.53
CA ALA A 19 4.45 12.54 -10.65
C ALA A 19 4.38 13.63 -9.57
N ALA A 20 5.52 14.00 -8.99
CA ALA A 20 5.63 15.08 -8.01
C ALA A 20 5.23 16.45 -8.61
N ASN A 21 5.72 16.78 -9.79
CA ASN A 21 5.35 18.00 -10.51
C ASN A 21 3.85 18.04 -10.80
N SER A 22 3.26 16.91 -11.20
CA SER A 22 1.80 16.80 -11.43
C SER A 22 0.99 16.96 -10.14
N ALA A 23 1.57 16.58 -8.99
CA ALA A 23 0.98 16.75 -7.66
C ALA A 23 1.27 18.13 -7.03
N GLY A 24 2.06 18.98 -7.69
CA GLY A 24 2.44 20.30 -7.20
C GLY A 24 3.37 20.26 -5.99
N VAL A 25 4.24 19.23 -5.89
CA VAL A 25 5.16 19.03 -4.77
C VAL A 25 6.59 18.82 -5.24
N GLU A 26 7.55 19.09 -4.36
CA GLU A 26 8.95 18.72 -4.51
C GLU A 26 9.24 17.47 -3.65
N LEU A 27 10.03 16.54 -4.18
CA LEU A 27 10.51 15.36 -3.47
C LEU A 27 11.92 15.59 -2.96
N ARG A 28 12.15 15.35 -1.66
CA ARG A 28 13.50 15.34 -1.13
C ARG A 28 13.67 14.33 0.02
N PRO A 29 14.91 13.90 0.28
CA PRO A 29 15.22 13.11 1.48
C PRO A 29 14.93 13.94 2.76
N LEU A 30 14.42 13.27 3.78
CA LEU A 30 14.16 13.84 5.12
C LEU A 30 15.28 13.38 6.08
N ASP A 31 16.47 13.94 5.93
CA ASP A 31 17.70 13.57 6.63
C ASP A 31 18.24 14.66 7.57
N ARG A 32 17.61 15.83 7.60
CA ARG A 32 17.99 16.95 8.47
C ARG A 32 17.41 16.78 9.86
N VAL A 33 18.04 17.38 10.86
CA VAL A 33 17.59 17.28 12.27
C VAL A 33 16.13 17.71 12.46
N GLY A 34 15.69 18.78 11.80
CA GLY A 34 14.31 19.28 11.88
C GLY A 34 13.28 18.48 11.10
N ASP A 35 13.68 17.57 10.20
CA ASP A 35 12.76 16.79 9.40
C ASP A 35 11.98 15.75 10.23
N ALA A 36 12.55 15.27 11.33
CA ALA A 36 11.85 14.39 12.25
C ALA A 36 10.58 15.04 12.82
N ASP A 37 10.59 16.34 13.11
CA ASP A 37 9.42 17.06 13.60
C ASP A 37 8.31 17.12 12.56
N ALA A 38 8.68 17.31 11.30
CA ALA A 38 7.72 17.31 10.20
C ALA A 38 7.07 15.92 10.02
N ILE A 39 7.86 14.84 10.11
CA ILE A 39 7.34 13.46 10.07
C ILE A 39 6.36 13.22 11.22
N LEU A 40 6.75 13.55 12.47
CA LEU A 40 5.93 13.34 13.65
C LEU A 40 4.62 14.15 13.59
N ARG A 41 4.66 15.39 13.11
CA ARG A 41 3.46 16.22 12.89
C ARG A 41 2.50 15.57 11.88
N ILE A 42 3.01 15.02 10.78
CA ILE A 42 2.18 14.34 9.77
C ILE A 42 1.63 13.02 10.33
N MET A 43 2.41 12.29 11.15
CA MET A 43 1.95 11.10 11.85
C MET A 43 0.77 11.43 12.76
N GLU A 44 0.91 12.43 13.61
CA GLU A 44 -0.14 12.87 14.53
C GLU A 44 -1.43 13.27 13.78
N ALA A 45 -1.29 14.06 12.72
CA ALA A 45 -2.41 14.49 11.89
C ALA A 45 -3.11 13.32 11.15
N THR A 46 -2.41 12.19 10.95
CA THR A 46 -2.93 11.05 10.19
C THR A 46 -3.54 9.98 11.09
N TRP A 47 -2.88 9.63 12.19
CA TRP A 47 -3.26 8.50 13.05
C TRP A 47 -3.67 8.90 14.47
N GLY A 48 -3.44 10.17 14.89
CA GLY A 48 -3.62 10.58 16.27
C GLY A 48 -2.45 10.16 17.17
N GLY A 49 -2.25 10.90 18.27
CA GLY A 49 -0.99 10.88 19.01
C GLY A 49 -0.94 9.93 20.20
N HIS A 50 -1.13 8.63 20.09
CA HIS A 50 -1.02 7.74 21.28
C HIS A 50 0.35 7.06 21.45
N GLU A 51 1.10 6.80 20.41
CA GLU A 51 2.47 6.28 20.47
C GLU A 51 3.28 6.84 19.31
N PRO A 52 3.86 8.02 19.44
CA PRO A 52 4.68 8.60 18.39
C PRO A 52 5.91 7.72 18.16
N PHE A 53 6.24 7.48 16.92
CA PHE A 53 7.50 6.85 16.53
C PHE A 53 8.66 7.67 17.11
N PRO A 54 9.61 7.08 17.88
CA PRO A 54 10.64 7.85 18.55
C PRO A 54 11.48 8.65 17.57
N ARG A 55 11.72 9.93 17.86
CA ARG A 55 12.57 10.83 17.05
C ARG A 55 13.94 10.21 16.77
N GLU A 56 14.53 9.62 17.81
CA GLU A 56 15.84 8.98 17.74
C GLU A 56 15.85 7.80 16.75
N MET A 57 14.75 7.08 16.64
CA MET A 57 14.62 5.98 15.69
C MET A 57 14.57 6.51 14.26
N LEU A 58 13.86 7.61 13.98
CA LEU A 58 13.86 8.27 12.66
C LEU A 58 15.28 8.68 12.27
N ARG A 59 16.04 9.22 13.20
CA ARG A 59 17.44 9.61 12.96
C ARG A 59 18.33 8.38 12.73
N ALA A 60 18.18 7.33 13.53
CA ALA A 60 18.97 6.11 13.39
C ALA A 60 18.69 5.39 12.05
N LEU A 61 17.44 5.36 11.60
CA LEU A 61 17.05 4.83 10.29
C LEU A 61 17.71 5.63 9.16
N ALA A 62 17.67 6.96 9.21
CA ALA A 62 18.30 7.81 8.22
C ALA A 62 19.82 7.61 8.19
N ASP A 63 20.47 7.55 9.35
CA ASP A 63 21.92 7.34 9.49
C ASP A 63 22.37 5.97 8.98
N SER A 64 21.50 4.95 9.10
CA SER A 64 21.74 3.60 8.55
C SER A 64 21.41 3.45 7.06
N GLY A 65 21.16 4.54 6.34
CA GLY A 65 20.85 4.54 4.91
C GLY A 65 19.35 4.35 4.56
N ASN A 66 18.47 4.22 5.57
CA ASN A 66 17.03 4.12 5.38
C ASN A 66 16.37 5.51 5.49
N VAL A 67 16.75 6.41 4.59
CA VAL A 67 16.32 7.81 4.62
C VAL A 67 14.86 7.93 4.19
N PRO A 68 13.96 8.49 5.02
CA PRO A 68 12.60 8.79 4.61
C PRO A 68 12.59 9.85 3.49
N TYR A 69 11.62 9.75 2.57
CA TYR A 69 11.39 10.78 1.57
C TYR A 69 10.16 11.60 1.92
N GLY A 70 10.26 12.91 1.74
CA GLY A 70 9.19 13.88 1.92
C GLY A 70 8.68 14.44 0.61
N ALA A 71 7.40 14.80 0.61
CA ALA A 71 6.77 15.64 -0.40
C ALA A 71 6.54 17.03 0.20
N LEU A 72 7.10 18.06 -0.40
CA LEU A 72 7.07 19.43 0.09
C LEU A 72 6.20 20.32 -0.79
N ALA A 73 5.37 21.15 -0.16
CA ALA A 73 4.71 22.30 -0.78
C ALA A 73 5.44 23.57 -0.30
N GLY A 74 6.25 24.16 -1.18
CA GLY A 74 7.21 25.19 -0.78
C GLY A 74 8.24 24.61 0.22
N THR A 75 8.30 25.16 1.43
CA THR A 75 9.23 24.70 2.47
C THR A 75 8.62 23.68 3.44
N GLU A 76 7.31 23.44 3.35
CA GLU A 76 6.57 22.58 4.27
C GLU A 76 6.46 21.15 3.76
N ALA A 77 6.86 20.16 4.56
CA ALA A 77 6.58 18.77 4.28
C ALA A 77 5.09 18.47 4.55
N ILE A 78 4.39 18.01 3.51
CA ILE A 78 2.96 17.69 3.54
C ILE A 78 2.67 16.19 3.42
N GLY A 79 3.70 15.40 3.23
CA GLY A 79 3.63 13.95 3.20
C GLY A 79 5.01 13.33 3.29
N TYR A 80 5.07 12.06 3.67
CA TYR A 80 6.32 11.29 3.71
C TYR A 80 6.08 9.81 3.44
N VAL A 81 7.14 9.12 3.05
CA VAL A 81 7.25 7.66 3.04
C VAL A 81 8.43 7.24 3.91
N LEU A 82 8.19 6.30 4.83
CA LEU A 82 9.18 5.71 5.71
C LEU A 82 9.32 4.23 5.42
N SER A 83 10.57 3.79 5.25
CA SER A 83 10.90 2.42 4.93
C SER A 83 12.30 2.05 5.41
N TRP A 84 12.58 0.76 5.47
CA TRP A 84 13.90 0.22 5.79
C TRP A 84 14.19 -1.07 5.03
N ALA A 85 15.46 -1.40 4.90
CA ALA A 85 15.88 -2.67 4.33
C ALA A 85 15.53 -3.82 5.29
N GLY A 86 14.92 -4.87 4.76
CA GLY A 86 14.58 -6.10 5.45
C GLY A 86 15.15 -7.32 4.72
N VAL A 87 15.31 -8.41 5.43
CA VAL A 87 15.69 -9.71 4.88
C VAL A 87 14.70 -10.76 5.36
N GLU A 88 14.08 -11.45 4.43
CA GLU A 88 13.14 -12.53 4.70
C GLU A 88 13.55 -13.79 3.93
N PRO A 89 13.44 -15.01 4.54
CA PRO A 89 13.87 -16.23 3.89
C PRO A 89 13.26 -16.50 2.51
N ALA A 90 12.00 -16.15 2.30
CA ALA A 90 11.29 -16.40 1.04
C ALA A 90 11.61 -15.37 -0.07
N ASP A 91 11.82 -14.12 0.30
CA ASP A 91 11.98 -13.00 -0.63
C ASP A 91 13.40 -12.42 -0.67
N GLY A 92 14.24 -12.79 0.30
CA GLY A 92 15.57 -12.23 0.45
C GLY A 92 15.57 -10.76 0.85
N LEU A 93 16.52 -9.99 0.33
CA LEU A 93 16.67 -8.57 0.57
C LEU A 93 15.54 -7.78 -0.12
N HIS A 94 14.84 -6.98 0.65
CA HIS A 94 13.76 -6.12 0.16
C HIS A 94 13.70 -4.81 0.97
N VAL A 95 12.98 -3.82 0.49
CA VAL A 95 12.57 -2.66 1.27
C VAL A 95 11.23 -2.96 1.92
N HIS A 96 11.15 -2.91 3.25
CA HIS A 96 9.89 -2.87 3.98
C HIS A 96 9.37 -1.43 4.03
N SER A 97 8.30 -1.15 3.30
CA SER A 97 7.64 0.16 3.32
C SER A 97 6.65 0.20 4.49
N HIS A 98 7.00 0.92 5.56
CA HIS A 98 6.22 0.87 6.79
C HIS A 98 5.09 1.90 6.82
N MET A 99 5.40 3.16 6.55
CA MET A 99 4.44 4.24 6.62
C MET A 99 4.44 5.08 5.33
N LEU A 100 3.26 5.42 4.88
CA LEU A 100 3.00 6.42 3.85
C LEU A 100 1.88 7.32 4.35
N ALA A 101 2.15 8.59 4.56
CA ALA A 101 1.15 9.54 5.00
C ALA A 101 1.21 10.85 4.23
N THR A 102 0.05 11.47 4.09
CA THR A 102 -0.11 12.84 3.60
C THR A 102 -1.07 13.57 4.52
N LEU A 103 -0.88 14.87 4.71
CA LEU A 103 -1.83 15.69 5.46
C LEU A 103 -3.25 15.52 4.91
N PRO A 104 -4.29 15.53 5.76
CA PRO A 104 -5.66 15.24 5.36
C PRO A 104 -6.20 16.10 4.21
N ASP A 105 -5.86 17.39 4.17
CA ASP A 105 -6.22 18.36 3.13
C ASP A 105 -5.50 18.13 1.78
N ARG A 106 -4.45 17.29 1.79
CA ARG A 106 -3.64 16.93 0.61
C ARG A 106 -3.87 15.52 0.11
N ARG A 107 -4.84 14.82 0.68
CA ARG A 107 -5.25 13.49 0.20
C ARG A 107 -5.81 13.59 -1.22
N TYR A 108 -5.58 12.55 -2.02
CA TYR A 108 -6.03 12.43 -3.42
C TYR A 108 -5.31 13.32 -4.46
N ALA A 109 -4.39 14.21 -4.04
CA ALA A 109 -3.66 15.08 -4.96
C ALA A 109 -2.49 14.37 -5.70
N GLY A 110 -2.35 13.05 -5.60
CA GLY A 110 -1.25 12.30 -6.23
C GLY A 110 0.04 12.27 -5.42
N VAL A 111 0.10 12.94 -4.28
CA VAL A 111 1.30 13.03 -3.41
C VAL A 111 1.76 11.64 -2.96
N GLY A 112 0.86 10.78 -2.48
CA GLY A 112 1.20 9.42 -2.05
C GLY A 112 1.78 8.56 -3.19
N TYR A 113 1.28 8.74 -4.42
CA TYR A 113 1.84 8.06 -5.60
C TYR A 113 3.26 8.54 -5.91
N ALA A 114 3.50 9.86 -5.89
CA ALA A 114 4.82 10.43 -6.10
C ALA A 114 5.83 9.94 -5.04
N LEU A 115 5.43 9.88 -3.77
CA LEU A 115 6.26 9.33 -2.68
C LEU A 115 6.60 7.85 -2.88
N LYS A 116 5.65 7.03 -3.32
CA LYS A 116 5.92 5.61 -3.65
C LYS A 116 6.87 5.47 -4.82
N LEU A 117 6.79 6.34 -5.83
CA LEU A 117 7.74 6.35 -6.93
C LEU A 117 9.14 6.81 -6.50
N ALA A 118 9.25 7.76 -5.58
CA ALA A 118 10.54 8.12 -4.97
C ALA A 118 11.15 6.94 -4.20
N GLN A 119 10.33 6.23 -3.43
CA GLN A 119 10.76 5.01 -2.74
C GLN A 119 11.27 3.93 -3.73
N ARG A 120 10.58 3.76 -4.88
CA ARG A 120 11.05 2.87 -5.95
C ARG A 120 12.44 3.28 -6.43
N ALA A 121 12.63 4.55 -6.76
CA ALA A 121 13.88 5.05 -7.29
C ALA A 121 15.03 4.89 -6.28
N GLN A 122 14.80 5.23 -5.01
CA GLN A 122 15.76 5.07 -3.92
C GLN A 122 16.15 3.60 -3.71
N ALA A 123 15.18 2.68 -3.69
CA ALA A 123 15.46 1.25 -3.53
C ALA A 123 16.32 0.70 -4.69
N LEU A 124 16.01 1.08 -5.94
CA LEU A 124 16.80 0.70 -7.11
C LEU A 124 18.22 1.27 -7.08
N GLU A 125 18.42 2.50 -6.57
CA GLU A 125 19.78 3.05 -6.35
C GLU A 125 20.58 2.23 -5.33
N GLN A 126 19.89 1.70 -4.31
CA GLN A 126 20.48 0.81 -3.30
C GLN A 126 20.69 -0.64 -3.83
N GLY A 127 20.28 -0.92 -5.07
CA GLY A 127 20.36 -2.26 -5.67
C GLY A 127 19.30 -3.23 -5.17
N ILE A 128 18.20 -2.71 -4.61
CA ILE A 128 17.07 -3.50 -4.09
C ILE A 128 15.92 -3.44 -5.10
N ALA A 129 15.53 -4.59 -5.63
CA ALA A 129 14.50 -4.70 -6.67
C ALA A 129 13.11 -5.05 -6.14
N LEU A 130 12.92 -5.19 -4.83
CA LEU A 130 11.67 -5.60 -4.22
C LEU A 130 11.26 -4.66 -3.08
N VAL A 131 10.00 -4.22 -3.08
CA VAL A 131 9.38 -3.55 -1.94
C VAL A 131 8.22 -4.38 -1.42
N ARG A 132 8.11 -4.49 -0.09
CA ARG A 132 6.97 -5.12 0.60
C ARG A 132 6.34 -4.18 1.60
N TRP A 133 5.03 -4.28 1.75
CA TRP A 133 4.26 -3.57 2.80
C TRP A 133 2.91 -4.22 3.02
N THR A 134 2.21 -3.79 4.06
CA THR A 134 0.85 -4.23 4.36
C THR A 134 -0.14 -3.08 4.24
N PHE A 135 -1.39 -3.41 3.92
CA PHE A 135 -2.50 -2.45 3.94
C PHE A 135 -3.83 -3.15 4.30
N ASP A 136 -4.79 -2.38 4.81
CA ASP A 136 -6.13 -2.88 5.09
C ASP A 136 -6.90 -3.14 3.78
N PRO A 137 -7.32 -4.39 3.51
CA PRO A 137 -7.99 -4.76 2.26
C PRO A 137 -9.34 -4.06 2.04
N LEU A 138 -9.96 -3.51 3.08
CA LEU A 138 -11.22 -2.80 2.94
C LEU A 138 -11.07 -1.31 2.60
N VAL A 139 -9.84 -0.80 2.56
CA VAL A 139 -9.57 0.57 2.11
C VAL A 139 -9.35 0.60 0.60
N ALA A 140 -10.45 0.74 -0.17
CA ALA A 140 -10.47 0.68 -1.65
C ALA A 140 -9.45 1.62 -2.32
N ARG A 141 -9.24 2.84 -1.82
CA ARG A 141 -8.23 3.78 -2.32
C ARG A 141 -6.80 3.22 -2.22
N ASN A 142 -6.49 2.49 -1.13
CA ASN A 142 -5.18 1.87 -0.96
C ASN A 142 -5.02 0.67 -1.92
N ALA A 143 -6.07 -0.13 -2.08
CA ALA A 143 -6.10 -1.21 -3.05
C ALA A 143 -5.85 -0.70 -4.48
N TYR A 144 -6.54 0.37 -4.88
CA TYR A 144 -6.36 1.00 -6.18
C TYR A 144 -4.94 1.56 -6.39
N LEU A 145 -4.40 2.27 -5.40
CA LEU A 145 -3.02 2.76 -5.45
C LEU A 145 -2.04 1.60 -5.61
N ASN A 146 -2.13 0.60 -4.74
CA ASN A 146 -1.15 -0.46 -4.61
C ASN A 146 -1.16 -1.42 -5.80
N LEU A 147 -2.34 -1.86 -6.22
CA LEU A 147 -2.47 -2.91 -7.23
C LEU A 147 -2.67 -2.35 -8.64
N HIS A 148 -3.44 -1.24 -8.78
CA HIS A 148 -3.72 -0.68 -10.10
C HIS A 148 -2.67 0.34 -10.53
N LYS A 149 -2.37 1.36 -9.70
CA LYS A 149 -1.41 2.40 -10.09
C LYS A 149 0.04 1.95 -10.02
N LEU A 150 0.44 1.26 -8.95
CA LEU A 150 1.82 0.77 -8.76
C LEU A 150 2.06 -0.57 -9.46
N GLY A 151 1.03 -1.39 -9.67
CA GLY A 151 1.14 -2.72 -10.27
C GLY A 151 1.73 -3.76 -9.32
N GLY A 152 1.62 -3.54 -8.01
CA GLY A 152 1.95 -4.52 -6.99
C GLY A 152 1.02 -5.72 -7.03
N ILE A 153 1.38 -6.78 -6.33
CA ILE A 153 0.60 -8.02 -6.18
C ILE A 153 0.38 -8.22 -4.69
N ALA A 154 -0.87 -8.49 -4.26
CA ALA A 154 -1.12 -8.93 -2.89
C ALA A 154 -1.18 -10.46 -2.86
N ASP A 155 -0.16 -11.06 -2.25
CA ASP A 155 0.12 -12.49 -2.28
C ASP A 155 0.04 -13.20 -0.93
N ARG A 156 -0.14 -12.44 0.16
CA ARG A 156 -0.31 -12.94 1.53
C ARG A 156 -1.37 -12.14 2.25
N PHE A 157 -2.10 -12.79 3.12
CA PHE A 157 -3.12 -12.16 3.96
C PHE A 157 -2.98 -12.66 5.41
N GLY A 158 -3.08 -11.75 6.36
CA GLY A 158 -3.11 -12.05 7.79
C GLY A 158 -4.33 -11.42 8.45
N ARG A 159 -5.14 -12.27 9.14
CA ARG A 159 -6.16 -11.76 10.04
C ARG A 159 -5.50 -11.24 11.31
N ASP A 160 -6.00 -10.14 11.82
CA ASP A 160 -5.53 -9.52 13.06
C ASP A 160 -4.00 -9.41 13.14
N PHE A 161 -3.41 -8.97 12.03
CA PHE A 161 -1.96 -9.03 11.77
C PHE A 161 -1.12 -8.28 12.82
N TYR A 162 -1.63 -7.15 13.31
CA TYR A 162 -0.97 -6.32 14.33
C TYR A 162 -1.57 -6.50 15.73
N GLY A 163 -2.63 -7.31 15.88
CA GLY A 163 -3.42 -7.32 17.10
C GLY A 163 -4.23 -6.03 17.28
N PRO A 164 -4.69 -5.73 18.51
CA PRO A 164 -5.41 -4.51 18.80
C PRO A 164 -4.58 -3.26 18.49
N MET A 165 -5.13 -2.34 17.72
CA MET A 165 -4.51 -1.06 17.39
C MET A 165 -5.27 0.07 18.08
N SER A 166 -4.55 1.06 18.64
CA SER A 166 -5.11 2.17 19.41
C SER A 166 -5.16 3.49 18.65
N ASP A 167 -4.72 3.52 17.39
CA ASP A 167 -4.78 4.73 16.57
C ASP A 167 -6.20 5.01 16.03
N ALA A 168 -6.51 6.27 15.76
CA ALA A 168 -7.84 6.73 15.38
C ALA A 168 -8.43 6.05 14.11
N LEU A 169 -7.57 5.54 13.22
CA LEU A 169 -8.01 4.88 11.99
C LEU A 169 -8.37 3.40 12.20
N ASN A 170 -7.76 2.73 13.18
CA ASN A 170 -7.86 1.28 13.37
C ASN A 170 -8.56 0.87 14.70
N GLU A 171 -8.78 1.81 15.63
CA GLU A 171 -9.36 1.52 16.94
C GLU A 171 -10.67 0.74 16.85
N GLY A 172 -10.73 -0.33 17.63
CA GLY A 172 -11.92 -1.17 17.76
C GLY A 172 -12.19 -2.11 16.59
N GLU A 173 -11.25 -2.26 15.66
CA GLU A 173 -11.33 -3.20 14.55
C GLU A 173 -10.20 -4.22 14.56
N ARG A 174 -10.47 -5.37 13.94
CA ARG A 174 -9.45 -6.39 13.67
C ARG A 174 -8.49 -5.86 12.59
N SER A 175 -7.20 -5.96 12.85
CA SER A 175 -6.14 -5.44 11.97
C SER A 175 -5.81 -6.39 10.82
N ASP A 176 -6.81 -6.77 10.00
CA ASP A 176 -6.58 -7.59 8.81
C ASP A 176 -5.68 -6.86 7.80
N ARG A 177 -4.71 -7.56 7.24
CA ARG A 177 -3.75 -6.96 6.30
C ARG A 177 -3.50 -7.84 5.08
N PHE A 178 -3.55 -7.24 3.90
CA PHE A 178 -2.87 -7.75 2.72
C PHE A 178 -1.39 -7.38 2.78
N THR A 179 -0.52 -8.31 2.38
CA THR A 179 0.89 -8.02 2.10
C THR A 179 1.07 -7.88 0.60
N VAL A 180 1.62 -6.74 0.20
CA VAL A 180 1.96 -6.44 -1.19
C VAL A 180 3.42 -6.80 -1.46
N ARG A 181 3.65 -7.39 -2.62
CA ARG A 181 4.92 -7.57 -3.29
C ARG A 181 4.97 -6.65 -4.50
N TRP A 182 5.94 -5.75 -4.58
CA TRP A 182 6.12 -4.84 -5.70
C TRP A 182 7.50 -5.02 -6.32
N ASP A 183 7.54 -5.61 -7.48
CA ASP A 183 8.74 -5.74 -8.30
C ASP A 183 9.05 -4.38 -8.93
N LEU A 184 10.22 -3.84 -8.59
CA LEU A 184 10.63 -2.50 -8.97
C LEU A 184 11.27 -2.43 -10.37
N GLU A 185 11.67 -3.55 -10.94
CA GLU A 185 12.19 -3.63 -12.30
C GLU A 185 11.07 -3.48 -13.32
N ARG A 186 9.85 -3.85 -12.92
CA ARG A 186 8.66 -3.62 -13.73
C ARG A 186 8.22 -2.15 -13.66
N GLU A 187 7.85 -1.57 -14.81
CA GLU A 187 7.27 -0.22 -14.82
C GLU A 187 5.92 -0.19 -14.06
N PRO A 188 5.66 0.86 -13.26
CA PRO A 188 4.38 1.03 -12.57
C PRO A 188 3.20 1.07 -13.56
N GLY A 189 2.10 0.49 -13.16
CA GLY A 189 0.87 0.48 -13.94
C GLY A 189 0.07 -0.81 -13.78
N PRO A 190 -1.18 -0.82 -14.25
CA PRO A 190 -2.10 -1.93 -14.07
C PRO A 190 -1.66 -3.18 -14.83
N ARG A 191 -1.97 -4.33 -14.25
CA ARG A 191 -1.93 -5.61 -14.96
C ARG A 191 -3.23 -5.80 -15.72
N ARG A 192 -3.15 -6.26 -16.97
CA ARG A 192 -4.34 -6.50 -17.81
C ARG A 192 -4.84 -7.92 -17.56
N VAL A 193 -5.73 -8.06 -16.59
CA VAL A 193 -6.43 -9.31 -16.28
C VAL A 193 -7.92 -9.03 -16.36
N GLN A 194 -8.62 -9.84 -17.12
CA GLN A 194 -10.09 -9.80 -17.20
C GLN A 194 -10.64 -10.91 -16.30
N ALA A 195 -11.55 -10.55 -15.41
CA ALA A 195 -12.26 -11.48 -14.55
C ALA A 195 -13.77 -11.22 -14.67
N SER A 196 -14.54 -12.28 -14.79
CA SER A 196 -16.01 -12.22 -14.89
C SER A 196 -16.72 -12.92 -13.73
N GLU A 197 -16.08 -13.94 -13.17
CA GLU A 197 -16.64 -14.69 -12.04
C GLU A 197 -16.40 -13.95 -10.72
N VAL A 198 -17.37 -14.04 -9.81
CA VAL A 198 -17.36 -13.30 -8.55
C VAL A 198 -17.39 -14.28 -7.39
N VAL A 199 -16.39 -14.22 -6.52
CA VAL A 199 -16.29 -15.02 -5.29
C VAL A 199 -17.07 -14.37 -4.14
N LEU A 200 -17.07 -13.05 -4.08
CA LEU A 200 -17.88 -12.28 -3.16
C LEU A 200 -18.48 -11.10 -3.91
N ALA A 201 -19.80 -11.03 -3.96
CA ALA A 201 -20.56 -9.92 -4.52
C ALA A 201 -21.26 -9.14 -3.41
N ALA A 202 -21.48 -7.85 -3.64
CA ALA A 202 -22.36 -7.05 -2.81
C ALA A 202 -23.85 -7.42 -3.10
N ALA A 203 -24.63 -7.62 -2.05
CA ALA A 203 -26.08 -7.78 -2.10
C ALA A 203 -26.76 -6.56 -1.47
N GLY A 204 -26.93 -5.49 -2.26
CA GLY A 204 -27.23 -4.18 -1.75
C GLY A 204 -26.06 -3.63 -0.90
N GLU A 205 -26.33 -3.23 0.35
CA GLU A 205 -25.26 -2.79 1.26
C GLU A 205 -24.60 -3.96 2.01
N HIS A 206 -25.10 -5.19 1.90
CA HIS A 206 -24.59 -6.37 2.62
C HIS A 206 -23.60 -7.18 1.79
N PRO A 207 -22.66 -7.90 2.44
CA PRO A 207 -21.89 -8.92 1.74
C PRO A 207 -22.82 -10.08 1.36
N GLY A 208 -22.67 -10.60 0.15
CA GLY A 208 -23.31 -11.83 -0.28
C GLY A 208 -22.60 -13.08 0.28
N GLU A 209 -23.04 -14.25 -0.20
CA GLU A 209 -22.37 -15.50 0.15
C GLU A 209 -20.99 -15.59 -0.51
N VAL A 210 -20.02 -16.13 0.22
CA VAL A 210 -18.66 -16.34 -0.29
C VAL A 210 -18.64 -17.66 -1.08
N ALA A 211 -18.51 -17.56 -2.41
CA ALA A 211 -18.37 -18.70 -3.29
C ALA A 211 -16.94 -19.29 -3.29
N SER A 212 -16.77 -20.46 -3.89
CA SER A 212 -15.44 -20.98 -4.23
C SER A 212 -14.96 -20.32 -5.52
N PRO A 213 -13.66 -19.97 -5.63
CA PRO A 213 -13.13 -19.46 -6.88
C PRO A 213 -13.15 -20.56 -7.95
N VAL A 214 -13.65 -20.21 -9.13
CA VAL A 214 -13.68 -21.08 -10.32
C VAL A 214 -12.96 -20.34 -11.45
N GLY A 215 -12.24 -21.08 -12.29
CA GLY A 215 -11.48 -20.48 -13.38
C GLY A 215 -10.14 -19.88 -12.95
N ARG A 216 -9.53 -19.12 -13.85
CA ARG A 216 -8.17 -18.57 -13.72
C ARG A 216 -8.13 -17.15 -13.17
N SER A 217 -9.28 -16.46 -13.16
CA SER A 217 -9.39 -15.11 -12.61
C SER A 217 -10.79 -14.85 -12.07
N VAL A 218 -10.85 -14.20 -10.90
CA VAL A 218 -12.11 -13.95 -10.19
C VAL A 218 -12.10 -12.56 -9.54
N LEU A 219 -13.30 -12.11 -9.14
CA LEU A 219 -13.52 -10.84 -8.45
C LEU A 219 -13.92 -11.07 -6.99
N VAL A 220 -13.45 -10.18 -6.13
CA VAL A 220 -13.88 -10.06 -4.72
C VAL A 220 -14.29 -8.61 -4.49
N GLU A 221 -15.59 -8.36 -4.41
CA GLU A 221 -16.13 -7.02 -4.15
C GLU A 221 -15.95 -6.66 -2.67
N VAL A 222 -15.71 -5.37 -2.41
CA VAL A 222 -15.59 -4.79 -1.06
C VAL A 222 -16.36 -3.46 -1.00
N PRO A 223 -16.76 -3.00 0.18
CA PRO A 223 -17.43 -1.70 0.30
C PRO A 223 -16.58 -0.58 -0.29
N ARG A 224 -17.20 0.30 -1.07
CA ARG A 224 -16.50 1.44 -1.68
C ARG A 224 -15.97 2.41 -0.62
N GLU A 225 -16.82 2.75 0.35
CA GLU A 225 -16.52 3.68 1.45
C GLU A 225 -16.63 2.94 2.79
N TYR A 226 -15.66 2.05 3.06
CA TYR A 226 -15.68 1.22 4.26
C TYR A 226 -15.61 2.04 5.54
N SER A 227 -14.85 3.14 5.56
CA SER A 227 -14.75 4.02 6.74
C SER A 227 -16.11 4.61 7.12
N ASP A 228 -16.86 5.12 6.14
CA ASP A 228 -18.20 5.69 6.37
C ASP A 228 -19.20 4.61 6.80
N LEU A 229 -19.08 3.41 6.21
CA LEU A 229 -19.89 2.26 6.62
C LEU A 229 -19.64 1.91 8.09
N ARG A 230 -18.39 1.88 8.52
CA ARG A 230 -17.99 1.58 9.89
C ARG A 230 -18.53 2.59 10.91
N GLU A 231 -18.51 3.88 10.55
CA GLU A 231 -19.06 4.93 11.41
C GLU A 231 -20.58 4.84 11.53
N ARG A 232 -21.27 4.46 10.44
CA ARG A 232 -22.72 4.41 10.35
C ARG A 232 -23.33 3.11 10.89
N ASP A 233 -22.71 1.97 10.59
CA ASP A 233 -23.18 0.62 10.94
C ASP A 233 -22.00 -0.32 11.18
N ARG A 234 -21.57 -0.38 12.44
CA ARG A 234 -20.44 -1.20 12.86
C ARG A 234 -20.67 -2.70 12.65
N ASP A 235 -21.89 -3.18 12.86
CA ASP A 235 -22.21 -4.61 12.71
C ASP A 235 -22.14 -5.02 11.22
N LEU A 236 -22.61 -4.16 10.33
CA LEU A 236 -22.50 -4.38 8.89
C LEU A 236 -21.03 -4.31 8.44
N ALA A 237 -20.25 -3.39 8.97
CA ALA A 237 -18.81 -3.30 8.69
C ALA A 237 -18.07 -4.58 9.13
N LEU A 238 -18.37 -5.13 10.30
CA LEU A 238 -17.80 -6.40 10.77
C LEU A 238 -18.20 -7.58 9.87
N ARG A 239 -19.45 -7.65 9.41
CA ARG A 239 -19.89 -8.66 8.43
C ARG A 239 -19.10 -8.57 7.13
N TRP A 240 -18.86 -7.37 6.62
CA TRP A 240 -18.01 -7.15 5.45
C TRP A 240 -16.56 -7.59 5.70
N ARG A 241 -16.00 -7.27 6.87
CA ARG A 241 -14.64 -7.68 7.24
C ARG A 241 -14.51 -9.20 7.24
N ASP A 242 -15.48 -9.91 7.81
CA ASP A 242 -15.45 -11.37 7.86
C ASP A 242 -15.66 -12.02 6.48
N ALA A 243 -16.63 -11.53 5.70
CA ALA A 243 -16.89 -12.03 4.36
C ALA A 243 -15.69 -11.81 3.41
N SER A 244 -15.12 -10.59 3.43
CA SER A 244 -13.95 -10.26 2.62
C SER A 244 -12.74 -11.10 3.00
N ALA A 245 -12.45 -11.24 4.30
CA ALA A 245 -11.37 -12.09 4.78
C ALA A 245 -11.56 -13.56 4.32
N GLY A 246 -12.78 -14.10 4.44
CA GLY A 246 -13.11 -15.44 3.96
C GLY A 246 -12.93 -15.62 2.46
N ALA A 247 -13.35 -14.64 1.65
CA ALA A 247 -13.17 -14.67 0.19
C ALA A 247 -11.69 -14.60 -0.21
N ILE A 248 -10.94 -13.69 0.39
CA ILE A 248 -9.50 -13.53 0.15
C ILE A 248 -8.75 -14.83 0.48
N GLU A 249 -9.02 -15.43 1.65
CA GLU A 249 -8.38 -16.68 2.04
C GLU A 249 -8.72 -17.84 1.10
N ARG A 250 -9.94 -17.90 0.58
CA ARG A 250 -10.32 -18.92 -0.42
C ARG A 250 -9.54 -18.74 -1.71
N CYS A 251 -9.41 -17.51 -2.22
CA CYS A 251 -8.61 -17.21 -3.40
C CYS A 251 -7.15 -17.60 -3.20
N LEU A 252 -6.53 -17.20 -2.07
CA LEU A 252 -5.13 -17.53 -1.79
C LEU A 252 -4.90 -19.04 -1.63
N ARG A 253 -5.83 -19.78 -0.99
CA ARG A 253 -5.77 -21.26 -0.91
C ARG A 253 -5.93 -21.94 -2.26
N ALA A 254 -6.59 -21.30 -3.21
CA ALA A 254 -6.71 -21.77 -4.61
C ALA A 254 -5.51 -21.30 -5.47
N GLU A 255 -4.38 -20.98 -4.84
CA GLU A 255 -3.16 -20.51 -5.52
C GLU A 255 -3.39 -19.27 -6.42
N MET A 256 -4.31 -18.40 -6.04
CA MET A 256 -4.55 -17.12 -6.70
C MET A 256 -3.92 -15.97 -5.91
N VAL A 257 -3.59 -14.87 -6.60
CA VAL A 257 -3.07 -13.64 -6.00
C VAL A 257 -3.85 -12.44 -6.50
N ALA A 258 -4.00 -11.40 -5.67
CA ALA A 258 -4.67 -10.17 -6.10
C ALA A 258 -3.70 -9.32 -6.94
N VAL A 259 -4.06 -9.06 -8.19
CA VAL A 259 -3.23 -8.42 -9.21
C VAL A 259 -3.75 -7.07 -9.67
N GLY A 260 -4.94 -6.69 -9.25
CA GLY A 260 -5.59 -5.45 -9.64
C GLY A 260 -6.75 -5.08 -8.74
N PHE A 261 -7.23 -3.87 -8.93
CA PHE A 261 -8.43 -3.37 -8.27
C PHE A 261 -9.28 -2.57 -9.28
N ASP A 262 -10.51 -3.01 -9.48
CA ASP A 262 -11.52 -2.34 -10.29
C ASP A 262 -12.23 -1.29 -9.42
N LEU A 263 -11.98 -0.01 -9.70
CA LEU A 263 -12.55 1.07 -8.91
C LEU A 263 -14.06 1.25 -9.15
N GLU A 264 -14.55 0.95 -10.36
CA GLU A 264 -15.97 1.09 -10.70
C GLU A 264 -16.82 0.06 -9.96
N ARG A 265 -16.33 -1.17 -9.87
CA ARG A 265 -16.96 -2.26 -9.13
C ARG A 265 -16.59 -2.30 -7.66
N SER A 266 -15.57 -1.57 -7.24
CA SER A 266 -14.93 -1.70 -5.92
C SER A 266 -14.52 -3.16 -5.64
N ALA A 267 -13.77 -3.75 -6.56
CA ALA A 267 -13.47 -5.19 -6.54
C ALA A 267 -11.98 -5.47 -6.75
N TYR A 268 -11.45 -6.39 -5.97
CA TYR A 268 -10.16 -7.00 -6.25
C TYR A 268 -10.26 -7.93 -7.46
N VAL A 269 -9.24 -7.89 -8.31
CA VAL A 269 -9.04 -8.85 -9.40
C VAL A 269 -7.98 -9.84 -8.94
N PHE A 270 -8.38 -11.09 -8.76
CA PHE A 270 -7.47 -12.21 -8.49
C PHE A 270 -7.16 -12.95 -9.77
N ALA A 271 -5.95 -13.47 -9.90
CA ALA A 271 -5.52 -14.34 -10.99
C ALA A 271 -4.74 -15.55 -10.44
N ALA A 272 -4.75 -16.65 -11.18
CA ALA A 272 -3.92 -17.80 -10.85
C ALA A 272 -2.45 -17.37 -10.77
N ARG A 273 -1.73 -17.80 -9.73
CA ARG A 273 -0.34 -17.40 -9.47
C ARG A 273 0.60 -17.70 -10.64
N GLU A 274 0.38 -18.82 -11.31
CA GLU A 274 1.17 -19.26 -12.48
C GLU A 274 1.03 -18.33 -13.71
N ASP A 275 -0.09 -17.58 -13.82
CA ASP A 275 -0.32 -16.59 -14.89
C ASP A 275 0.30 -15.23 -14.61
N VAL A 276 0.82 -15.04 -13.41
CA VAL A 276 1.34 -13.74 -12.97
C VAL A 276 2.87 -13.79 -13.00
N PRO A 277 3.52 -13.09 -13.94
CA PRO A 277 4.98 -13.02 -13.97
C PRO A 277 5.54 -12.56 -12.63
N ALA A 278 6.63 -13.23 -12.24
CA ALA A 278 7.34 -12.94 -11.00
C ALA A 278 7.82 -11.49 -10.96
#